data_df5383d73a8f8a00ad0202ccf67830b0
#
_entry.id   df5383d73a8f8a00ad0202ccf67830b0
#
_cell.length_a   1.000
_cell.length_b   1.000
_cell.length_c   1.000
_cell.angle_alpha   90.00
_cell.angle_beta   90.00
_cell.angle_gamma   90.00
#
_symmetry.space_group_name_H-M   'P 1'
#
loop_
_entity.id
_entity.type
_entity.pdbx_description
1 polymer ?
#
loop_
_entity_poly.entity_id
_entity_poly.type
_entity_poly.pdbx_seq_one_letter_code
_entity_poly.pdbx_strand_id
1 'polypeptide(L)'
;GIRSQPRSRGLGDVYKRQERILAIMKDSHIGSYGVIGLIFYFGLFYLLVSSLPIELAGCAILAGDPFCKGVSSMIINRLPYARKEEEAKNKTVYSRMTSREYVFSIICAFLPLLWLPQPVYLLAGIFPVITWYFLTSFMKRKIQGYTGDCCGATFLLSELSFYMGFVIIYQTI
;
A
#
# COMPACT_ATOMS: atom_id res chain seq x y z
N GLY A 1 -2.58 2.07 51.91
CA GLY A 1 -3.14 1.67 50.64
C GLY A 1 -2.55 2.51 49.49
N ILE A 2 -1.57 1.97 48.76
CA ILE A 2 -0.96 2.64 47.59
C ILE A 2 -1.92 2.41 46.41
N ARG A 3 -2.61 3.45 45.99
CA ARG A 3 -3.42 3.43 44.76
C ARG A 3 -2.46 3.31 43.58
N SER A 4 -2.43 2.13 42.95
CA SER A 4 -1.72 1.89 41.71
C SER A 4 -2.23 2.83 40.62
N GLN A 5 -1.32 3.58 40.00
CA GLN A 5 -1.63 4.58 38.99
C GLN A 5 -2.23 3.95 37.71
N PRO A 6 -3.27 4.52 37.11
CA PRO A 6 -3.94 3.97 35.92
C PRO A 6 -3.15 4.14 34.61
N ARG A 7 -1.98 4.77 34.62
CA ARG A 7 -1.17 5.06 33.41
C ARG A 7 -0.48 3.83 32.80
N SER A 8 -0.19 2.79 33.55
CA SER A 8 0.51 1.59 33.02
C SER A 8 -0.42 0.61 32.28
N ARG A 9 -1.72 0.63 32.57
CA ARG A 9 -2.69 -0.28 31.92
C ARG A 9 -2.89 0.03 30.43
N GLY A 10 -2.95 1.29 30.02
CA GLY A 10 -3.20 1.68 28.62
C GLY A 10 -2.07 1.31 27.66
N LEU A 11 -0.81 1.47 28.06
CA LEU A 11 0.36 1.12 27.23
C LEU A 11 0.49 -0.40 27.05
N GLY A 12 0.31 -1.18 28.12
CA GLY A 12 0.36 -2.64 28.04
C GLY A 12 -0.71 -3.24 27.13
N ASP A 13 -1.92 -2.68 27.11
CA ASP A 13 -3.01 -3.13 26.24
C ASP A 13 -2.75 -2.81 24.75
N VAL A 14 -2.11 -1.67 24.46
CA VAL A 14 -1.72 -1.31 23.09
C VAL A 14 -0.63 -2.27 22.57
N TYR A 15 0.40 -2.58 23.38
CA TYR A 15 1.45 -3.53 23.03
C TYR A 15 0.90 -4.93 22.77
N LYS A 16 0.05 -5.46 23.68
CA LYS A 16 -0.58 -6.76 23.51
C LYS A 16 -1.43 -6.85 22.24
N ARG A 17 -2.13 -5.77 21.90
CA ARG A 17 -2.93 -5.69 20.68
C ARG A 17 -2.04 -5.70 19.43
N GLN A 18 -0.95 -4.97 19.44
CA GLN A 18 0.02 -4.94 18.35
C GLN A 18 0.65 -6.32 18.13
N GLU A 19 1.16 -6.98 19.19
CA GLU A 19 1.71 -8.34 19.13
C GLU A 19 0.70 -9.34 18.55
N ARG A 20 -0.55 -9.27 18.98
CA ARG A 20 -1.62 -10.13 18.46
C ARG A 20 -1.88 -9.90 16.97
N ILE A 21 -1.89 -8.65 16.51
CA ILE A 21 -2.05 -8.33 15.08
C ILE A 21 -0.87 -8.91 14.28
N LEU A 22 0.36 -8.70 14.73
CA LEU A 22 1.56 -9.20 14.06
C LEU A 22 1.62 -10.74 14.05
N ALA A 23 1.13 -11.41 15.11
CA ALA A 23 1.01 -12.87 15.16
C ALA A 23 0.00 -13.40 14.14
N ILE A 24 -1.18 -12.75 14.02
CA ILE A 24 -2.19 -13.10 13.00
C ILE A 24 -1.63 -12.89 11.59
N MET A 25 -0.91 -11.80 11.35
CA MET A 25 -0.28 -11.53 10.05
C MET A 25 0.87 -12.49 9.73
N LYS A 26 1.47 -13.16 10.72
CA LYS A 26 2.51 -14.18 10.52
C LYS A 26 1.91 -15.52 10.12
N ASP A 27 0.66 -15.78 10.48
CA ASP A 27 -0.06 -16.99 10.10
C ASP A 27 -0.31 -16.99 8.58
N SER A 28 0.11 -18.06 7.92
CA SER A 28 -0.06 -18.22 6.47
C SER A 28 -1.44 -18.75 6.06
N HIS A 29 -2.29 -19.07 7.02
CA HIS A 29 -3.66 -19.49 6.72
C HIS A 29 -4.51 -18.30 6.28
N ILE A 30 -5.12 -18.43 5.11
CA ILE A 30 -6.02 -17.39 4.62
C ILE A 30 -7.38 -17.52 5.30
N GLY A 31 -7.81 -16.46 5.98
CA GLY A 31 -9.16 -16.39 6.55
C GLY A 31 -10.22 -16.04 5.51
N SER A 32 -11.49 -16.32 5.82
CA SER A 32 -12.65 -16.04 4.94
C SER A 32 -12.68 -14.61 4.42
N TYR A 33 -12.37 -13.63 5.26
CA TYR A 33 -12.31 -12.22 4.85
C TYR A 33 -11.19 -11.94 3.84
N GLY A 34 -10.05 -12.67 3.94
CA GLY A 34 -8.97 -12.56 2.97
C GLY A 34 -9.41 -13.07 1.59
N VAL A 35 -10.10 -14.21 1.54
CA VAL A 35 -10.66 -14.77 0.29
C VAL A 35 -11.67 -13.82 -0.33
N ILE A 36 -12.62 -13.31 0.46
CA ILE A 36 -13.61 -12.34 0.01
C ILE A 36 -12.92 -11.09 -0.53
N GLY A 37 -11.92 -10.57 0.19
CA GLY A 37 -11.13 -9.41 -0.24
C GLY A 37 -10.44 -9.61 -1.58
N LEU A 38 -9.86 -10.79 -1.83
CA LEU A 38 -9.25 -11.14 -3.11
C LEU A 38 -10.28 -11.21 -4.25
N ILE A 39 -11.44 -11.80 -4.01
CA ILE A 39 -12.53 -11.87 -5.01
C ILE A 39 -12.98 -10.45 -5.38
N PHE A 40 -13.18 -9.57 -4.40
CA PHE A 40 -13.53 -8.18 -4.66
C PHE A 40 -12.41 -7.42 -5.39
N TYR A 41 -11.15 -7.63 -5.02
CA TYR A 41 -10.02 -7.01 -5.69
C TYR A 41 -9.99 -7.38 -7.16
N PHE A 42 -9.99 -8.67 -7.50
CA PHE A 42 -9.95 -9.12 -8.89
C PHE A 42 -11.21 -8.73 -9.67
N GLY A 43 -12.38 -8.78 -9.04
CA GLY A 43 -13.64 -8.36 -9.65
C GLY A 43 -13.63 -6.87 -10.02
N LEU A 44 -13.20 -6.01 -9.09
CA LEU A 44 -13.09 -4.56 -9.32
C LEU A 44 -12.00 -4.24 -10.36
N PHE A 45 -10.83 -4.88 -10.26
CA PHE A 45 -9.76 -4.74 -11.24
C PHE A 45 -10.28 -5.06 -12.66
N TYR A 46 -10.92 -6.20 -12.82
CA TYR A 46 -11.51 -6.61 -14.11
C TYR A 46 -12.54 -5.59 -14.61
N LEU A 47 -13.47 -5.17 -13.77
CA LEU A 47 -14.50 -4.20 -14.15
C LEU A 47 -13.91 -2.85 -14.56
N LEU A 48 -12.93 -2.34 -13.83
CA LEU A 48 -12.29 -1.06 -14.14
C LEU A 48 -11.50 -1.13 -15.44
N VAL A 49 -10.69 -2.15 -15.63
CA VAL A 49 -9.86 -2.29 -16.83
C VAL A 49 -10.71 -2.58 -18.07
N SER A 50 -11.74 -3.43 -17.96
CA SER A 50 -12.64 -3.77 -19.07
C SER A 50 -13.59 -2.62 -19.46
N SER A 51 -13.73 -1.60 -18.62
CA SER A 51 -14.49 -0.39 -18.96
C SER A 51 -13.75 0.61 -19.86
N LEU A 52 -12.47 0.35 -20.12
CA LEU A 52 -11.62 1.18 -20.99
C LEU A 52 -11.44 0.52 -22.37
N PRO A 53 -11.27 1.31 -23.44
CA PRO A 53 -10.77 0.78 -24.73
C PRO A 53 -9.43 0.07 -24.54
N ILE A 54 -9.17 -0.98 -25.34
CA ILE A 54 -8.00 -1.86 -25.16
C ILE A 54 -6.66 -1.11 -25.17
N GLU A 55 -6.52 -0.11 -26.05
CA GLU A 55 -5.31 0.70 -26.12
C GLU A 55 -5.12 1.53 -24.84
N LEU A 56 -6.20 2.09 -24.32
CA LEU A 56 -6.19 2.92 -23.12
C LEU A 56 -5.95 2.09 -21.86
N ALA A 57 -6.57 0.89 -21.81
CA ALA A 57 -6.33 -0.08 -20.75
C ALA A 57 -4.86 -0.50 -20.69
N GLY A 58 -4.25 -0.77 -21.86
CA GLY A 58 -2.82 -1.07 -21.97
C GLY A 58 -1.93 0.07 -21.44
N CYS A 59 -2.22 1.31 -21.84
CA CYS A 59 -1.49 2.49 -21.34
C CYS A 59 -1.67 2.67 -19.83
N ALA A 60 -2.88 2.49 -19.31
CA ALA A 60 -3.17 2.60 -17.88
C ALA A 60 -2.41 1.57 -17.06
N ILE A 61 -2.33 0.30 -17.52
CA ILE A 61 -1.58 -0.76 -16.83
C ILE A 61 -0.08 -0.46 -16.87
N LEU A 62 0.48 -0.16 -18.05
CA LEU A 62 1.91 0.11 -18.22
C LEU A 62 2.39 1.33 -17.41
N ALA A 63 1.55 2.34 -17.26
CA ALA A 63 1.87 3.53 -16.49
C ALA A 63 1.54 3.36 -14.99
N GLY A 64 0.40 2.77 -14.67
CA GLY A 64 -0.12 2.66 -13.31
C GLY A 64 0.65 1.69 -12.43
N ASP A 65 1.02 0.51 -12.95
CA ASP A 65 1.70 -0.52 -12.17
C ASP A 65 3.08 -0.04 -11.62
N PRO A 66 4.02 0.50 -12.42
CA PRO A 66 5.28 1.00 -11.89
C PRO A 66 5.09 2.22 -10.99
N PHE A 67 4.15 3.11 -11.32
CA PHE A 67 3.86 4.27 -10.50
C PHE A 67 3.35 3.86 -9.11
N CYS A 68 2.38 2.95 -9.03
CA CYS A 68 1.84 2.47 -7.76
C CYS A 68 2.86 1.68 -6.94
N LYS A 69 3.76 0.93 -7.58
CA LYS A 69 4.91 0.28 -6.91
C LYS A 69 5.85 1.31 -6.30
N GLY A 70 6.19 2.36 -7.04
CA GLY A 70 7.03 3.45 -6.54
C GLY A 70 6.38 4.17 -5.35
N VAL A 71 5.10 4.55 -5.46
CA VAL A 71 4.35 5.19 -4.36
C VAL A 71 4.32 4.28 -3.13
N SER A 72 4.04 2.99 -3.31
CA SER A 72 3.97 2.03 -2.20
C SER A 72 5.33 1.81 -1.54
N SER A 73 6.42 1.82 -2.29
CA SER A 73 7.79 1.67 -1.76
C SER A 73 8.20 2.79 -0.80
N MET A 74 7.58 3.98 -0.91
CA MET A 74 7.86 5.11 0.00
C MET A 74 7.50 4.82 1.46
N ILE A 75 6.72 3.76 1.75
CA ILE A 75 6.42 3.33 3.12
C ILE A 75 7.70 2.98 3.89
N ILE A 76 8.72 2.44 3.21
CA ILE A 76 9.99 2.01 3.81
C ILE A 76 10.72 3.17 4.50
N ASN A 77 10.66 4.37 3.90
CA ASN A 77 11.28 5.56 4.49
C ASN A 77 10.38 6.27 5.50
N ARG A 78 9.07 6.01 5.47
CA ARG A 78 8.10 6.70 6.33
C ARG A 78 7.88 6.01 7.67
N LEU A 79 7.88 4.68 7.70
CA LEU A 79 7.57 3.89 8.89
C LEU A 79 8.72 2.95 9.24
N PRO A 80 8.93 2.61 10.52
CA PRO A 80 9.86 1.56 10.91
C PRO A 80 9.29 0.18 10.55
N TYR A 81 10.17 -0.80 10.35
CA TYR A 81 9.75 -2.18 10.20
C TYR A 81 9.19 -2.71 11.54
N ALA A 82 7.98 -3.27 11.52
CA ALA A 82 7.22 -3.59 12.74
C ALA A 82 7.65 -4.90 13.41
N ARG A 83 8.32 -5.82 12.69
CA ARG A 83 8.81 -7.10 13.24
C ARG A 83 10.28 -6.98 13.64
N LYS A 84 10.68 -7.73 14.66
CA LYS A 84 12.10 -7.91 15.01
C LYS A 84 12.79 -8.72 13.90
N GLU A 85 14.08 -8.44 13.65
CA GLU A 85 14.89 -9.11 12.60
C GLU A 85 14.86 -10.63 12.68
N GLU A 86 14.88 -11.18 13.90
CA GLU A 86 14.84 -12.62 14.18
C GLU A 86 13.50 -13.27 13.79
N GLU A 87 12.43 -12.50 13.71
CA GLU A 87 11.08 -12.96 13.40
C GLU A 87 10.68 -12.74 11.92
N ALA A 88 11.53 -12.11 11.13
CA ALA A 88 11.26 -11.87 9.72
C ALA A 88 11.34 -13.19 8.95
N LYS A 89 10.27 -13.55 8.22
CA LYS A 89 10.20 -14.78 7.41
C LYS A 89 11.38 -14.93 6.44
N ASN A 90 12.00 -13.86 6.01
CA ASN A 90 13.04 -13.84 4.98
C ASN A 90 14.34 -13.16 5.46
N LYS A 91 14.71 -13.12 6.69
CA LYS A 91 15.98 -12.47 7.16
C LYS A 91 16.37 -11.16 6.43
N THR A 92 15.50 -10.65 5.56
CA THR A 92 15.71 -9.46 4.77
C THR A 92 15.27 -8.27 5.61
N VAL A 93 16.23 -7.59 6.17
CA VAL A 93 16.00 -6.32 6.86
C VAL A 93 15.76 -5.29 5.78
N TYR A 94 14.55 -4.72 5.76
CA TYR A 94 14.29 -3.57 4.93
C TYR A 94 14.97 -2.34 5.55
N SER A 95 16.21 -2.09 5.12
CA SER A 95 16.90 -0.85 5.45
C SER A 95 16.23 0.33 4.75
N ARG A 96 16.31 1.51 5.36
CA ARG A 96 15.84 2.73 4.70
C ARG A 96 16.59 2.95 3.39
N MET A 97 15.87 3.34 2.36
CA MET A 97 16.47 3.71 1.08
C MET A 97 17.39 4.91 1.27
N THR A 98 18.56 4.85 0.66
CA THR A 98 19.47 6.00 0.55
C THR A 98 18.83 7.07 -0.34
N SER A 99 19.32 8.32 -0.25
CA SER A 99 18.80 9.42 -1.08
C SER A 99 18.89 9.12 -2.58
N ARG A 100 19.94 8.41 -3.02
CA ARG A 100 20.10 8.02 -4.44
C ARG A 100 19.07 6.99 -4.87
N GLU A 101 18.86 5.94 -4.08
CA GLU A 101 17.85 4.91 -4.34
C GLU A 101 16.44 5.50 -4.33
N TYR A 102 16.16 6.43 -3.42
CA TYR A 102 14.88 7.11 -3.33
C TYR A 102 14.60 7.95 -4.59
N VAL A 103 15.57 8.77 -5.02
CA VAL A 103 15.44 9.58 -6.24
C VAL A 103 15.29 8.68 -7.47
N PHE A 104 16.09 7.62 -7.58
CA PHE A 104 15.98 6.66 -8.67
C PHE A 104 14.60 5.98 -8.70
N SER A 105 14.09 5.55 -7.55
CA SER A 105 12.74 4.97 -7.43
C SER A 105 11.65 5.94 -7.90
N ILE A 106 11.76 7.23 -7.53
CA ILE A 106 10.82 8.27 -8.00
C ILE A 106 10.88 8.40 -9.52
N ILE A 107 12.08 8.51 -10.09
CA ILE A 107 12.24 8.64 -11.56
C ILE A 107 11.61 7.43 -12.25
N CYS A 108 11.90 6.21 -11.81
CA CYS A 108 11.34 4.99 -12.38
C CYS A 108 9.81 4.91 -12.23
N ALA A 109 9.25 5.46 -11.14
CA ALA A 109 7.82 5.50 -10.91
C ALA A 109 7.10 6.50 -11.84
N PHE A 110 7.67 7.67 -12.05
CA PHE A 110 7.04 8.73 -12.84
C PHE A 110 7.30 8.62 -14.34
N LEU A 111 8.41 8.01 -14.77
CA LEU A 111 8.76 7.88 -16.17
C LEU A 111 7.67 7.22 -17.02
N PRO A 112 7.04 6.10 -16.60
CA PRO A 112 5.98 5.47 -17.39
C PRO A 112 4.70 6.31 -17.53
N LEU A 113 4.46 7.26 -16.62
CA LEU A 113 3.32 8.18 -16.73
C LEU A 113 3.40 9.09 -17.97
N LEU A 114 4.61 9.32 -18.48
CA LEU A 114 4.81 10.09 -19.72
C LEU A 114 4.25 9.37 -20.96
N TRP A 115 3.96 8.07 -20.85
CA TRP A 115 3.36 7.28 -21.94
C TRP A 115 1.84 7.44 -22.03
N LEU A 116 1.24 8.16 -21.09
CA LEU A 116 -0.20 8.41 -21.11
C LEU A 116 -0.57 9.32 -22.30
N PRO A 117 -1.63 8.97 -23.06
CA PRO A 117 -1.95 9.64 -24.33
C PRO A 117 -2.39 11.09 -24.15
N GLN A 118 -2.90 11.45 -22.99
CA GLN A 118 -3.32 12.82 -22.66
C GLN A 118 -2.86 13.21 -21.26
N PRO A 119 -2.38 14.46 -21.06
CA PRO A 119 -1.88 14.92 -19.76
C PRO A 119 -2.91 14.87 -18.63
N VAL A 120 -4.19 14.95 -18.95
CA VAL A 120 -5.28 14.90 -17.97
C VAL A 120 -5.30 13.59 -17.18
N TYR A 121 -4.89 12.47 -17.78
CA TYR A 121 -4.79 11.18 -17.10
C TYR A 121 -3.74 11.15 -15.98
N LEU A 122 -2.79 12.10 -15.94
CA LEU A 122 -1.86 12.26 -14.83
C LEU A 122 -2.59 12.54 -13.51
N LEU A 123 -3.78 13.12 -13.56
CA LEU A 123 -4.61 13.35 -12.37
C LEU A 123 -5.02 12.06 -11.69
N ALA A 124 -5.07 10.93 -12.41
CA ALA A 124 -5.30 9.61 -11.81
C ALA A 124 -4.24 9.24 -10.77
N GLY A 125 -3.02 9.77 -10.90
CA GLY A 125 -1.94 9.57 -9.94
C GLY A 125 -2.20 10.16 -8.55
N ILE A 126 -3.16 11.04 -8.39
CA ILE A 126 -3.55 11.61 -7.09
C ILE A 126 -4.17 10.52 -6.19
N PHE A 127 -4.97 9.62 -6.76
CA PHE A 127 -5.69 8.58 -6.01
C PHE A 127 -4.76 7.61 -5.27
N PRO A 128 -3.72 7.02 -5.90
CA PRO A 128 -2.74 6.20 -5.20
C PRO A 128 -2.02 6.92 -4.06
N VAL A 129 -1.68 8.20 -4.23
CA VAL A 129 -1.01 8.99 -3.19
C VAL A 129 -1.92 9.17 -1.98
N ILE A 130 -3.21 9.47 -2.20
CA ILE A 130 -4.21 9.57 -1.13
C ILE A 130 -4.35 8.20 -0.43
N THR A 131 -4.50 7.12 -1.19
CA THR A 131 -4.63 5.75 -0.67
C THR A 131 -3.41 5.38 0.18
N TRP A 132 -2.20 5.63 -0.31
CA TRP A 132 -0.97 5.43 0.42
C TRP A 132 -0.92 6.22 1.74
N TYR A 133 -1.34 7.48 1.72
CA TYR A 133 -1.37 8.31 2.93
C TYR A 133 -2.31 7.73 4.00
N PHE A 134 -3.52 7.32 3.61
CA PHE A 134 -4.48 6.69 4.52
C PHE A 134 -3.96 5.37 5.08
N LEU A 135 -3.42 4.49 4.22
CA LEU A 135 -2.92 3.19 4.63
C LEU A 135 -1.70 3.30 5.55
N THR A 136 -0.74 4.17 5.24
CA THR A 136 0.42 4.39 6.12
C THR A 136 0.00 4.98 7.47
N SER A 137 -0.97 5.88 7.49
CA SER A 137 -1.51 6.44 8.73
C SER A 137 -2.26 5.38 9.56
N PHE A 138 -3.02 4.50 8.90
CA PHE A 138 -3.69 3.37 9.53
C PHE A 138 -2.69 2.37 10.14
N MET A 139 -1.65 2.00 9.39
CA MET A 139 -0.59 1.10 9.86
C MET A 139 0.16 1.69 11.06
N LYS A 140 0.50 2.99 11.01
CA LYS A 140 1.12 3.69 12.13
C LYS A 140 0.28 3.60 13.39
N ARG A 141 -1.05 3.73 13.28
CA ARG A 141 -1.97 3.65 14.44
C ARG A 141 -2.14 2.23 14.97
N LYS A 142 -2.10 1.21 14.11
CA LYS A 142 -2.42 -0.18 14.49
C LYS A 142 -1.20 -1.01 14.89
N ILE A 143 -0.10 -0.88 14.16
CA ILE A 143 1.09 -1.71 14.34
C ILE A 143 2.38 -0.89 14.53
N GLN A 144 2.26 0.45 14.57
CA GLN A 144 3.37 1.40 14.75
C GLN A 144 4.53 1.21 13.76
N GLY A 145 4.26 0.61 12.61
CA GLY A 145 5.24 0.29 11.61
C GLY A 145 4.61 -0.33 10.37
N TYR A 146 5.42 -1.04 9.57
CA TYR A 146 4.96 -1.78 8.40
C TYR A 146 5.56 -3.19 8.38
N THR A 147 4.97 -4.08 7.58
CA THR A 147 5.48 -5.43 7.25
C THR A 147 5.52 -5.58 5.73
N GLY A 148 6.13 -6.65 5.22
CA GLY A 148 6.11 -6.96 3.79
C GLY A 148 4.68 -7.07 3.23
N ASP A 149 3.80 -7.73 4.00
CA ASP A 149 2.38 -7.87 3.63
C ASP A 149 1.67 -6.51 3.52
N CYS A 150 2.05 -5.55 4.39
CA CYS A 150 1.57 -4.17 4.32
C CYS A 150 2.00 -3.47 3.03
N CYS A 151 3.24 -3.69 2.56
CA CYS A 151 3.72 -3.14 1.29
C CYS A 151 2.91 -3.69 0.12
N GLY A 152 2.67 -5.01 0.10
CA GLY A 152 1.85 -5.67 -0.92
C GLY A 152 0.42 -5.15 -0.95
N ALA A 153 -0.24 -5.07 0.22
CA ALA A 153 -1.59 -4.53 0.33
C ALA A 153 -1.66 -3.05 -0.09
N THR A 154 -0.64 -2.25 0.26
CA THR A 154 -0.58 -0.85 -0.15
C THR A 154 -0.46 -0.72 -1.67
N PHE A 155 0.38 -1.55 -2.30
CA PHE A 155 0.52 -1.59 -3.75
C PHE A 155 -0.81 -1.93 -4.43
N LEU A 156 -1.44 -3.06 -4.08
CA LEU A 156 -2.67 -3.51 -4.71
C LEU A 156 -3.82 -2.49 -4.57
N LEU A 157 -3.99 -1.90 -3.39
CA LEU A 157 -5.04 -0.90 -3.17
C LEU A 157 -4.73 0.43 -3.87
N SER A 158 -3.46 0.82 -3.95
CA SER A 158 -3.03 2.00 -4.71
C SER A 158 -3.27 1.81 -6.21
N GLU A 159 -2.97 0.61 -6.73
CA GLU A 159 -3.21 0.25 -8.12
C GLU A 159 -4.70 0.30 -8.47
N LEU A 160 -5.55 -0.31 -7.64
CA LEU A 160 -6.99 -0.28 -7.82
C LEU A 160 -7.53 1.16 -7.80
N SER A 161 -7.02 2.01 -6.90
CA SER A 161 -7.41 3.41 -6.82
C SER A 161 -6.94 4.22 -8.04
N PHE A 162 -5.78 3.89 -8.62
CA PHE A 162 -5.31 4.49 -9.87
C PHE A 162 -6.26 4.19 -11.02
N TYR A 163 -6.63 2.91 -11.22
CA TYR A 163 -7.57 2.55 -12.28
C TYR A 163 -8.96 3.16 -12.07
N MET A 164 -9.43 3.25 -10.84
CA MET A 164 -10.67 3.94 -10.52
C MET A 164 -10.61 5.42 -10.94
N GLY A 165 -9.55 6.12 -10.55
CA GLY A 165 -9.34 7.52 -10.95
C GLY A 165 -9.22 7.67 -12.46
N PHE A 166 -8.52 6.74 -13.12
CA PHE A 166 -8.36 6.75 -14.56
C PHE A 166 -9.69 6.59 -15.31
N VAL A 167 -10.53 5.64 -14.87
CA VAL A 167 -11.87 5.42 -15.43
C VAL A 167 -12.78 6.62 -15.21
N ILE A 168 -12.76 7.22 -14.01
CA ILE A 168 -13.54 8.43 -13.72
C ILE A 168 -13.16 9.56 -14.69
N ILE A 169 -11.87 9.79 -14.88
CA ILE A 169 -11.38 10.82 -15.80
C ILE A 169 -11.81 10.50 -17.23
N TYR A 170 -11.65 9.25 -17.69
CA TYR A 170 -12.04 8.83 -19.01
C TYR A 170 -13.54 9.02 -19.29
N GLN A 171 -14.41 8.77 -18.31
CA GLN A 171 -15.86 8.96 -18.46
C GLN A 171 -16.30 10.42 -18.39
N THR A 172 -15.44 11.32 -17.90
CA THR A 172 -15.78 12.74 -17.70
C THR A 172 -15.36 13.61 -18.90
N ILE A 173 -14.42 13.12 -19.72
CA ILE A 173 -13.91 13.80 -20.92
C ILE A 173 -14.68 13.32 -22.15
#